data_8bbd3110ba6498d4d29aeedd67f2a5ea
#
_entry.id   8bbd3110ba6498d4d29aeedd67f2a5ea
#
_cell.length_a   1.000
_cell.length_b   1.000
_cell.length_c   1.000
_cell.angle_alpha   90.00
_cell.angle_beta   90.00
_cell.angle_gamma   90.00
#
_symmetry.space_group_name_H-M   'P 1'
#
loop_
_entity.id
_entity.type
_entity.pdbx_description
1 polymer ?
#
loop_
_entity_poly.entity_id
_entity_poly.type
_entity_poly.pdbx_seq_one_letter_code
_entity_poly.pdbx_strand_id
1 'polypeptide(L)'
;MGRIPVSKVTPGMVLESDVFNEANQLILPEGLKINEKAIEKMTQQGITSVRIEGMEDDPEFLPKEEDDETLTYSDRLKKTEEYKVFKEQFENAVTEVQSFLSDVVERNMPPDTTEIMNSIQQMLHPPSGDIVNVFDMIHNMKSFDDMTYVHCLNVGLICNVFGKWLGLSKADIDLVTECGVLHDIGKLKIPESIIKKPAKLTDEEYKTIKTHPMEGYKILINCDVNDHIRKACLQHHEKADGSGYPFGIKNEQMDFYAKIVAIADVYEAMTAVRVYRGSLSPFQVIDAFEREGLQKYDTHMIMTFLQNIADTYMLNRVKLSDGREGDIVFINKQRLSKPMVKCGDEFVDLTKVPDVYISAIL
;
A
#
# COMPACT_ATOMS: atom_id res chain seq x y z
N MET A 1 -1.15 37.89 -10.15
CA MET A 1 -0.26 37.60 -11.32
C MET A 1 -1.08 36.74 -12.25
N GLY A 2 -1.81 37.40 -13.18
CA GLY A 2 -2.93 36.78 -13.85
C GLY A 2 -2.63 36.28 -15.24
N ARG A 3 -2.99 35.02 -15.50
CA ARG A 3 -3.00 34.41 -16.83
C ARG A 3 -4.37 34.62 -17.48
N ILE A 4 -4.39 35.24 -18.66
CA ILE A 4 -5.64 35.49 -19.39
C ILE A 4 -5.55 34.93 -20.84
N PRO A 5 -6.68 34.55 -21.46
CA PRO A 5 -6.73 34.14 -22.85
C PRO A 5 -6.32 35.31 -23.79
N VAL A 6 -5.63 34.98 -24.86
CA VAL A 6 -5.26 35.99 -25.86
C VAL A 6 -6.49 36.74 -26.43
N SER A 7 -7.65 36.10 -26.47
CA SER A 7 -8.92 36.70 -26.89
C SER A 7 -9.42 37.80 -25.96
N LYS A 8 -8.95 37.88 -24.71
CA LYS A 8 -9.26 38.93 -23.73
C LYS A 8 -8.17 40.00 -23.60
N VAL A 9 -7.06 39.83 -24.32
CA VAL A 9 -5.95 40.80 -24.33
C VAL A 9 -6.34 42.02 -25.13
N THR A 10 -6.11 43.21 -24.58
CA THR A 10 -6.37 44.48 -25.25
C THR A 10 -5.08 45.31 -25.39
N PRO A 11 -4.98 46.16 -26.44
CA PRO A 11 -3.86 47.08 -26.58
C PRO A 11 -3.71 47.97 -25.32
N GLY A 12 -2.47 48.12 -24.88
CA GLY A 12 -2.11 48.88 -23.68
C GLY A 12 -1.76 48.06 -22.47
N MET A 13 -2.13 46.77 -22.41
CA MET A 13 -1.70 45.81 -21.40
C MET A 13 -0.20 45.56 -21.48
N VAL A 14 0.44 45.16 -20.37
CA VAL A 14 1.87 44.88 -20.27
C VAL A 14 2.09 43.41 -19.97
N LEU A 15 2.97 42.76 -20.72
CA LEU A 15 3.34 41.38 -20.46
C LEU A 15 4.17 41.25 -19.17
N GLU A 16 3.79 40.32 -18.31
CA GLU A 16 4.47 40.02 -17.05
C GLU A 16 5.58 38.98 -17.23
N SER A 17 5.61 38.26 -18.33
CA SER A 17 6.64 37.25 -18.64
C SER A 17 6.84 37.11 -20.15
N ASP A 18 8.00 36.58 -20.53
CA ASP A 18 8.30 36.22 -21.92
C ASP A 18 7.26 35.23 -22.47
N VAL A 19 6.90 35.44 -23.77
CA VAL A 19 5.96 34.58 -24.48
C VAL A 19 6.72 33.78 -25.55
N PHE A 20 6.61 32.44 -25.42
CA PHE A 20 7.24 31.47 -26.32
C PHE A 20 6.19 30.72 -27.14
N ASN A 21 6.51 30.27 -28.34
CA ASN A 21 5.69 29.35 -29.12
C ASN A 21 5.99 27.89 -28.75
N GLU A 22 5.25 26.91 -29.33
CA GLU A 22 5.46 25.48 -29.12
C GLU A 22 6.87 24.99 -29.49
N ALA A 23 7.58 25.70 -30.38
CA ALA A 23 8.96 25.41 -30.73
C ALA A 23 9.99 26.07 -29.79
N ASN A 24 9.56 26.60 -28.64
CA ASN A 24 10.36 27.29 -27.63
C ASN A 24 11.11 28.54 -28.19
N GLN A 25 10.54 29.21 -29.20
CA GLN A 25 11.09 30.44 -29.73
C GLN A 25 10.42 31.63 -29.04
N LEU A 26 11.22 32.62 -28.63
CA LEU A 26 10.71 33.84 -28.03
C LEU A 26 9.91 34.65 -29.07
N ILE A 27 8.63 34.88 -28.78
CA ILE A 27 7.69 35.60 -29.63
C ILE A 27 7.57 37.05 -29.19
N LEU A 28 7.39 37.31 -27.90
CA LEU A 28 7.29 38.62 -27.28
C LEU A 28 8.04 38.62 -25.94
N PRO A 29 8.84 39.65 -25.63
CA PRO A 29 9.55 39.73 -24.35
C PRO A 29 8.66 40.27 -23.24
N GLU A 30 9.04 39.91 -21.99
CA GLU A 30 8.51 40.49 -20.75
C GLU A 30 8.59 42.02 -20.77
N GLY A 31 7.64 42.68 -20.11
CA GLY A 31 7.55 44.14 -20.03
C GLY A 31 7.08 44.84 -21.35
N LEU A 32 6.78 44.05 -22.38
CA LEU A 32 6.28 44.63 -23.63
C LEU A 32 4.86 45.17 -23.44
N LYS A 33 4.65 46.44 -23.76
CA LYS A 33 3.32 47.03 -23.88
C LYS A 33 2.65 46.52 -25.15
N ILE A 34 1.59 45.74 -25.00
CA ILE A 34 0.91 45.05 -26.09
C ILE A 34 0.22 46.09 -27.02
N ASN A 35 0.33 45.87 -28.32
CA ASN A 35 -0.41 46.57 -29.35
C ASN A 35 -1.14 45.57 -30.26
N GLU A 36 -1.93 46.05 -31.22
CA GLU A 36 -2.70 45.17 -32.13
C GLU A 36 -1.81 44.18 -32.88
N LYS A 37 -0.62 44.60 -33.33
CA LYS A 37 0.33 43.71 -34.04
C LYS A 37 0.87 42.60 -33.12
N ALA A 38 1.04 42.88 -31.82
CA ALA A 38 1.46 41.87 -30.84
C ALA A 38 0.36 40.81 -30.62
N ILE A 39 -0.91 41.22 -30.59
CA ILE A 39 -2.07 40.33 -30.47
C ILE A 39 -2.17 39.44 -31.73
N GLU A 40 -2.06 40.04 -32.93
CA GLU A 40 -2.06 39.29 -34.18
C GLU A 40 -0.91 38.26 -34.21
N LYS A 41 0.30 38.67 -33.80
CA LYS A 41 1.47 37.80 -33.76
C LYS A 41 1.28 36.63 -32.82
N MET A 42 0.72 36.87 -31.62
CA MET A 42 0.39 35.79 -30.67
C MET A 42 -0.60 34.81 -31.29
N THR A 43 -1.67 35.30 -31.91
CA THR A 43 -2.70 34.47 -32.53
C THR A 43 -2.12 33.66 -33.70
N GLN A 44 -1.29 34.25 -34.56
CA GLN A 44 -0.65 33.55 -35.69
C GLN A 44 0.34 32.47 -35.24
N GLN A 45 0.94 32.63 -34.05
CA GLN A 45 1.90 31.70 -33.48
C GLN A 45 1.22 30.66 -32.54
N GLY A 46 -0.12 30.60 -32.50
CA GLY A 46 -0.87 29.63 -31.73
C GLY A 46 -0.83 29.86 -30.21
N ILE A 47 -0.45 31.06 -29.76
CA ILE A 47 -0.45 31.41 -28.35
C ILE A 47 -1.89 31.56 -27.88
N THR A 48 -2.31 30.73 -26.92
CA THR A 48 -3.68 30.72 -26.41
C THR A 48 -3.88 31.60 -25.16
N SER A 49 -2.82 31.84 -24.39
CA SER A 49 -2.88 32.62 -23.15
C SER A 49 -1.55 33.29 -22.82
N VAL A 50 -1.60 34.41 -22.10
CA VAL A 50 -0.44 35.16 -21.63
C VAL A 50 -0.64 35.68 -20.21
N ARG A 51 0.47 36.02 -19.54
CA ARG A 51 0.43 36.66 -18.21
C ARG A 51 0.50 38.18 -18.39
N ILE A 52 -0.38 38.89 -17.68
CA ILE A 52 -0.51 40.36 -17.78
C ILE A 52 -0.28 40.98 -16.40
N GLU A 53 0.51 42.03 -16.33
CA GLU A 53 0.76 42.80 -15.11
C GLU A 53 -0.54 43.33 -14.51
N GLY A 54 -0.71 43.12 -13.17
CA GLY A 54 -1.82 43.68 -12.41
C GLY A 54 -3.18 43.03 -12.65
N MET A 55 -3.22 41.89 -13.36
CA MET A 55 -4.44 41.08 -13.50
C MET A 55 -4.45 39.87 -12.58
N GLU A 56 -5.62 39.38 -12.28
CA GLU A 56 -5.85 38.07 -11.64
C GLU A 56 -6.02 36.98 -12.70
N ASP A 57 -5.79 35.71 -12.34
CA ASP A 57 -6.01 34.60 -13.25
C ASP A 57 -7.48 34.59 -13.73
N ASP A 58 -7.65 34.48 -15.04
CA ASP A 58 -8.99 34.28 -15.60
C ASP A 58 -9.55 32.95 -15.07
N PRO A 59 -10.84 32.90 -14.70
CA PRO A 59 -11.49 31.68 -14.22
C PRO A 59 -11.26 30.42 -15.07
N GLU A 60 -10.94 30.61 -16.36
CA GLU A 60 -10.58 29.51 -17.28
C GLU A 60 -9.21 28.88 -16.97
N PHE A 61 -8.31 29.62 -16.30
CA PHE A 61 -6.97 29.19 -15.90
C PHE A 61 -6.79 29.02 -14.40
N LEU A 62 -7.81 29.34 -13.60
CA LEU A 62 -7.82 28.87 -12.23
C LEU A 62 -7.80 27.34 -12.28
N PRO A 63 -6.99 26.66 -11.41
CA PRO A 63 -7.13 25.24 -11.27
C PRO A 63 -8.62 25.02 -10.99
N LYS A 64 -9.31 24.33 -11.93
CA LYS A 64 -10.63 23.79 -11.62
C LYS A 64 -10.36 22.97 -10.37
N GLU A 65 -11.04 23.29 -9.25
CA GLU A 65 -11.17 22.33 -8.20
C GLU A 65 -11.66 21.08 -8.92
N GLU A 66 -10.78 20.04 -9.01
CA GLU A 66 -11.17 18.75 -9.55
C GLU A 66 -12.40 18.39 -8.73
N ASP A 67 -13.55 18.27 -9.39
CA ASP A 67 -14.80 17.93 -8.74
C ASP A 67 -14.49 16.68 -7.90
N ASP A 68 -14.66 16.78 -6.59
CA ASP A 68 -14.32 15.74 -5.61
C ASP A 68 -15.04 14.43 -5.93
N GLU A 69 -16.09 14.50 -6.77
CA GLU A 69 -16.83 13.37 -7.33
C GLU A 69 -16.03 12.56 -8.38
N THR A 70 -14.98 13.11 -8.99
CA THR A 70 -14.18 12.39 -10.01
C THR A 70 -12.97 11.67 -9.39
N LEU A 71 -12.60 11.99 -8.14
CA LEU A 71 -11.46 11.40 -7.46
C LEU A 71 -11.81 10.03 -6.92
N THR A 72 -10.91 9.06 -7.13
CA THR A 72 -11.01 7.75 -6.46
C THR A 72 -10.79 7.90 -4.95
N TYR A 73 -11.25 6.92 -4.17
CA TYR A 73 -10.96 6.86 -2.72
C TYR A 73 -9.45 6.99 -2.45
N SER A 74 -8.63 6.30 -3.24
CA SER A 74 -7.17 6.37 -3.17
C SER A 74 -6.64 7.79 -3.38
N ASP A 75 -7.22 8.55 -4.32
CA ASP A 75 -6.77 9.92 -4.61
C ASP A 75 -7.20 10.88 -3.49
N ARG A 76 -8.41 10.71 -2.94
CA ARG A 76 -8.90 11.47 -1.78
C ARG A 76 -8.04 11.17 -0.54
N LEU A 77 -7.80 9.88 -0.25
CA LEU A 77 -6.97 9.46 0.89
C LEU A 77 -5.56 10.08 0.81
N LYS A 78 -4.93 10.07 -0.37
CA LYS A 78 -3.58 10.64 -0.57
C LYS A 78 -3.51 12.15 -0.38
N LYS A 79 -4.64 12.87 -0.48
CA LYS A 79 -4.72 14.30 -0.24
C LYS A 79 -4.84 14.63 1.26
N THR A 80 -5.21 13.67 2.12
CA THR A 80 -5.39 13.90 3.56
C THR A 80 -4.04 14.15 4.27
N GLU A 81 -4.07 14.93 5.34
CA GLU A 81 -2.89 15.17 6.17
C GLU A 81 -2.46 13.89 6.89
N GLU A 82 -3.41 13.05 7.30
CA GLU A 82 -3.16 11.77 7.94
C GLU A 82 -2.33 10.85 7.03
N TYR A 83 -2.66 10.79 5.73
CA TYR A 83 -1.90 10.00 4.77
C TYR A 83 -0.49 10.56 4.55
N LYS A 84 -0.35 11.89 4.48
CA LYS A 84 0.97 12.52 4.29
C LYS A 84 1.88 12.27 5.48
N VAL A 85 1.35 12.41 6.71
CA VAL A 85 2.08 12.13 7.95
C VAL A 85 2.43 10.64 8.02
N PHE A 86 1.48 9.74 7.75
CA PHE A 86 1.74 8.30 7.71
C PHE A 86 2.81 7.95 6.70
N LYS A 87 2.75 8.54 5.50
CA LYS A 87 3.74 8.30 4.44
C LYS A 87 5.15 8.69 4.88
N GLU A 88 5.33 9.87 5.47
CA GLU A 88 6.64 10.32 5.96
C GLU A 88 7.18 9.39 7.05
N GLN A 89 6.34 9.03 8.02
CA GLN A 89 6.70 8.08 9.08
C GLN A 89 7.05 6.71 8.52
N PHE A 90 6.31 6.25 7.52
CA PHE A 90 6.53 4.96 6.86
C PHE A 90 7.88 4.94 6.11
N GLU A 91 8.20 5.99 5.35
CA GLU A 91 9.47 6.13 4.63
C GLU A 91 10.68 6.10 5.58
N ASN A 92 10.56 6.79 6.71
CA ASN A 92 11.57 6.77 7.77
C ASN A 92 11.71 5.36 8.38
N ALA A 93 10.59 4.72 8.73
CA ALA A 93 10.58 3.38 9.31
C ALA A 93 11.14 2.31 8.35
N VAL A 94 10.92 2.42 7.03
CA VAL A 94 11.55 1.53 6.03
C VAL A 94 13.08 1.66 6.10
N THR A 95 13.60 2.90 6.19
CA THR A 95 15.04 3.14 6.30
C THR A 95 15.62 2.57 7.61
N GLU A 96 14.87 2.70 8.72
CA GLU A 96 15.24 2.11 10.01
C GLU A 96 15.28 0.58 9.93
N VAL A 97 14.25 -0.06 9.33
CA VAL A 97 14.21 -1.51 9.12
C VAL A 97 15.38 -1.97 8.24
N GLN A 98 15.69 -1.24 7.18
CA GLN A 98 16.83 -1.54 6.30
C GLN A 98 18.14 -1.51 7.06
N SER A 99 18.44 -0.41 7.78
CA SER A 99 19.65 -0.27 8.57
C SER A 99 19.76 -1.38 9.62
N PHE A 100 18.68 -1.57 10.38
CA PHE A 100 18.60 -2.58 11.44
C PHE A 100 18.86 -4.01 10.92
N LEU A 101 18.14 -4.46 9.90
CA LEU A 101 18.30 -5.82 9.37
C LEU A 101 19.70 -6.03 8.76
N SER A 102 20.26 -5.00 8.10
CA SER A 102 21.62 -5.06 7.55
C SER A 102 22.67 -5.14 8.66
N ASP A 103 22.52 -4.37 9.74
CA ASP A 103 23.43 -4.40 10.88
C ASP A 103 23.44 -5.73 11.61
N VAL A 104 22.27 -6.36 11.77
CA VAL A 104 22.16 -7.71 12.36
C VAL A 104 22.86 -8.74 11.47
N VAL A 105 22.66 -8.67 10.14
CA VAL A 105 23.16 -9.70 9.20
C VAL A 105 24.63 -9.53 8.85
N GLU A 106 25.09 -8.28 8.63
CA GLU A 106 26.45 -7.99 8.14
C GLU A 106 27.43 -7.71 9.25
N ARG A 107 26.98 -7.02 10.32
CA ARG A 107 27.82 -6.60 11.45
C ARG A 107 27.66 -7.48 12.67
N ASN A 108 26.77 -8.48 12.61
CA ASN A 108 26.44 -9.36 13.74
C ASN A 108 26.08 -8.60 15.01
N MET A 109 25.38 -7.47 14.86
CA MET A 109 24.90 -6.67 15.97
C MET A 109 23.71 -7.36 16.65
N PRO A 110 23.55 -7.21 17.98
CA PRO A 110 22.33 -7.68 18.63
C PRO A 110 21.10 -6.97 18.04
N PRO A 111 20.01 -7.68 17.74
CA PRO A 111 18.80 -7.06 17.24
C PRO A 111 18.11 -6.28 18.37
N ASP A 112 18.13 -4.94 18.25
CA ASP A 112 17.35 -4.03 19.09
C ASP A 112 16.24 -3.41 18.26
N THR A 113 15.02 -3.87 18.48
CA THR A 113 13.82 -3.46 17.73
C THR A 113 13.18 -2.18 18.29
N THR A 114 13.74 -1.57 19.33
CA THR A 114 13.09 -0.48 20.08
C THR A 114 12.70 0.70 19.19
N GLU A 115 13.58 1.16 18.31
CA GLU A 115 13.31 2.29 17.41
C GLU A 115 12.18 1.93 16.42
N ILE A 116 12.26 0.78 15.77
CA ILE A 116 11.25 0.31 14.81
C ILE A 116 9.89 0.16 15.50
N MET A 117 9.85 -0.42 16.70
CA MET A 117 8.63 -0.57 17.47
C MET A 117 8.00 0.78 17.84
N ASN A 118 8.82 1.78 18.16
CA ASN A 118 8.36 3.15 18.41
C ASN A 118 7.77 3.77 17.14
N SER A 119 8.42 3.62 15.99
CA SER A 119 7.94 4.11 14.69
C SER A 119 6.62 3.45 14.29
N ILE A 120 6.49 2.13 14.49
CA ILE A 120 5.24 1.40 14.29
C ILE A 120 4.14 1.94 15.20
N GLN A 121 4.41 2.16 16.51
CA GLN A 121 3.41 2.69 17.43
C GLN A 121 2.98 4.12 17.05
N GLN A 122 3.87 4.97 16.57
CA GLN A 122 3.53 6.31 16.09
C GLN A 122 2.62 6.28 14.86
N MET A 123 2.89 5.39 13.90
CA MET A 123 2.04 5.20 12.72
C MET A 123 0.64 4.69 13.07
N LEU A 124 0.54 3.81 14.06
CA LEU A 124 -0.73 3.22 14.49
C LEU A 124 -1.55 4.12 15.41
N HIS A 125 -0.90 5.07 16.08
CA HIS A 125 -1.50 5.98 17.06
C HIS A 125 -0.97 7.40 16.83
N PRO A 126 -1.39 8.07 15.73
CA PRO A 126 -0.95 9.43 15.44
C PRO A 126 -1.36 10.39 16.57
N PRO A 127 -0.58 11.46 16.81
CA PRO A 127 -0.86 12.46 17.85
C PRO A 127 -2.24 13.15 17.68
N SER A 128 -2.78 13.18 16.47
CA SER A 128 -4.12 13.72 16.18
C SER A 128 -5.24 12.92 16.86
N GLY A 129 -4.97 11.69 17.29
CA GLY A 129 -5.98 10.79 17.87
C GLY A 129 -6.92 10.16 16.86
N ASP A 130 -6.67 10.35 15.57
CA ASP A 130 -7.47 9.78 14.49
C ASP A 130 -7.27 8.28 14.38
N ILE A 131 -8.34 7.56 14.03
CA ILE A 131 -8.25 6.12 13.77
C ILE A 131 -7.74 5.92 12.35
N VAL A 132 -6.46 5.57 12.23
CA VAL A 132 -5.83 5.26 10.94
C VAL A 132 -6.22 3.84 10.52
N ASN A 133 -6.86 3.73 9.36
CA ASN A 133 -7.01 2.43 8.72
C ASN A 133 -5.69 2.00 8.08
N VAL A 134 -4.91 1.23 8.82
CA VAL A 134 -3.57 0.78 8.40
C VAL A 134 -3.60 0.03 7.07
N PHE A 135 -4.64 -0.76 6.81
CA PHE A 135 -4.77 -1.49 5.54
C PHE A 135 -4.94 -0.55 4.35
N ASP A 136 -5.75 0.50 4.49
CA ASP A 136 -5.89 1.52 3.45
C ASP A 136 -4.59 2.28 3.22
N MET A 137 -3.90 2.63 4.31
CA MET A 137 -2.60 3.30 4.21
C MET A 137 -1.58 2.44 3.47
N ILE A 138 -1.37 1.19 3.90
CA ILE A 138 -0.43 0.25 3.27
C ILE A 138 -0.78 0.02 1.78
N HIS A 139 -2.06 -0.21 1.45
CA HIS A 139 -2.49 -0.43 0.08
C HIS A 139 -2.25 0.77 -0.85
N ASN A 140 -2.20 1.98 -0.29
CA ASN A 140 -1.96 3.20 -1.04
C ASN A 140 -0.48 3.64 -1.06
N MET A 141 0.39 2.97 -0.30
CA MET A 141 1.84 3.16 -0.37
C MET A 141 2.39 2.47 -1.62
N LYS A 142 2.61 3.26 -2.69
CA LYS A 142 3.15 2.75 -3.96
C LYS A 142 4.65 2.99 -4.04
N SER A 143 5.36 1.98 -4.58
CA SER A 143 6.73 2.01 -5.11
C SER A 143 7.85 2.46 -4.16
N PHE A 144 8.35 1.48 -3.42
CA PHE A 144 9.73 1.52 -2.94
C PHE A 144 10.56 0.50 -3.74
N ASP A 145 11.77 0.85 -4.14
CA ASP A 145 12.68 -0.04 -4.89
C ASP A 145 13.11 -1.26 -4.06
N ASP A 146 13.04 -1.15 -2.73
CA ASP A 146 13.47 -2.22 -1.82
C ASP A 146 12.29 -2.97 -1.21
N MET A 147 11.74 -3.91 -1.97
CA MET A 147 10.54 -4.66 -1.62
C MET A 147 10.65 -5.47 -0.32
N THR A 148 11.86 -5.93 0.07
CA THR A 148 12.03 -6.79 1.25
C THR A 148 11.78 -6.03 2.56
N TYR A 149 12.35 -4.84 2.71
CA TYR A 149 12.21 -4.05 3.94
C TYR A 149 10.81 -3.47 4.10
N VAL A 150 10.22 -3.00 2.99
CA VAL A 150 8.81 -2.57 2.92
C VAL A 150 7.89 -3.71 3.34
N HIS A 151 8.12 -4.90 2.82
CA HIS A 151 7.36 -6.11 3.16
C HIS A 151 7.48 -6.44 4.65
N CYS A 152 8.68 -6.45 5.22
CA CYS A 152 8.89 -6.70 6.64
C CYS A 152 8.14 -5.70 7.53
N LEU A 153 8.19 -4.40 7.19
CA LEU A 153 7.46 -3.37 7.92
C LEU A 153 5.94 -3.57 7.79
N ASN A 154 5.44 -3.80 6.58
CA ASN A 154 4.01 -4.05 6.33
C ASN A 154 3.50 -5.26 7.12
N VAL A 155 4.24 -6.38 7.09
CA VAL A 155 3.86 -7.58 7.85
C VAL A 155 3.88 -7.29 9.35
N GLY A 156 4.84 -6.51 9.86
CA GLY A 156 4.86 -6.05 11.25
C GLY A 156 3.61 -5.23 11.62
N LEU A 157 3.24 -4.25 10.79
CA LEU A 157 2.04 -3.43 10.97
C LEU A 157 0.76 -4.29 10.96
N ILE A 158 0.64 -5.20 10.00
CA ILE A 158 -0.50 -6.13 9.89
C ILE A 158 -0.56 -7.04 11.13
N CYS A 159 0.57 -7.59 11.58
CA CYS A 159 0.63 -8.43 12.79
C CYS A 159 0.19 -7.68 14.04
N ASN A 160 0.56 -6.39 14.18
CA ASN A 160 0.10 -5.56 15.30
C ASN A 160 -1.43 -5.45 15.35
N VAL A 161 -2.03 -5.08 14.22
CA VAL A 161 -3.49 -4.94 14.12
C VAL A 161 -4.18 -6.30 14.30
N PHE A 162 -3.64 -7.35 13.70
CA PHE A 162 -4.17 -8.71 13.83
C PHE A 162 -4.10 -9.21 15.28
N GLY A 163 -3.02 -8.93 16.00
CA GLY A 163 -2.91 -9.23 17.44
C GLY A 163 -4.02 -8.57 18.28
N LYS A 164 -4.36 -7.30 17.94
CA LYS A 164 -5.50 -6.60 18.58
C LYS A 164 -6.83 -7.30 18.27
N TRP A 165 -7.06 -7.71 17.03
CA TRP A 165 -8.28 -8.44 16.64
C TRP A 165 -8.42 -9.81 17.34
N LEU A 166 -7.30 -10.46 17.63
CA LEU A 166 -7.27 -11.69 18.40
C LEU A 166 -7.41 -11.47 19.92
N GLY A 167 -7.47 -10.21 20.38
CA GLY A 167 -7.59 -9.87 21.80
C GLY A 167 -6.34 -10.19 22.63
N LEU A 168 -5.16 -10.17 22.01
CA LEU A 168 -3.89 -10.46 22.68
C LEU A 168 -3.52 -9.34 23.68
N SER A 169 -2.70 -9.69 24.67
CA SER A 169 -2.12 -8.72 25.57
C SER A 169 -1.19 -7.74 24.82
N LYS A 170 -0.93 -6.56 25.41
CA LYS A 170 0.01 -5.62 24.80
C LYS A 170 1.39 -6.26 24.57
N ALA A 171 1.90 -7.03 25.51
CA ALA A 171 3.18 -7.72 25.38
C ALA A 171 3.18 -8.73 24.21
N ASP A 172 2.09 -9.47 24.03
CA ASP A 172 1.95 -10.42 22.92
C ASP A 172 1.79 -9.69 21.58
N ILE A 173 1.10 -8.53 21.54
CA ILE A 173 0.99 -7.68 20.35
C ILE A 173 2.37 -7.14 19.97
N ASP A 174 3.14 -6.64 20.92
CA ASP A 174 4.49 -6.15 20.66
C ASP A 174 5.36 -7.31 20.13
N LEU A 175 5.31 -8.48 20.75
CA LEU A 175 6.08 -9.66 20.32
C LEU A 175 5.69 -10.15 18.92
N VAL A 176 4.39 -10.22 18.59
CA VAL A 176 3.99 -10.65 17.23
C VAL A 176 4.35 -9.61 16.16
N THR A 177 4.39 -8.33 16.54
CA THR A 177 4.87 -7.26 15.66
C THR A 177 6.35 -7.45 15.34
N GLU A 178 7.20 -7.71 16.34
CA GLU A 178 8.62 -8.05 16.15
C GLU A 178 8.79 -9.32 15.30
N CYS A 179 7.97 -10.34 15.54
CA CYS A 179 7.94 -11.55 14.71
C CYS A 179 7.69 -11.19 13.24
N GLY A 180 6.73 -10.29 12.97
CA GLY A 180 6.41 -9.82 11.62
C GLY A 180 7.57 -9.04 10.97
N VAL A 181 8.22 -8.15 11.72
CA VAL A 181 9.37 -7.36 11.19
C VAL A 181 10.56 -8.27 10.87
N LEU A 182 10.81 -9.32 11.66
CA LEU A 182 12.01 -10.16 11.57
C LEU A 182 11.81 -11.45 10.76
N HIS A 183 10.58 -11.80 10.36
CA HIS A 183 10.28 -13.10 9.75
C HIS A 183 11.13 -13.42 8.52
N ASP A 184 11.45 -12.41 7.75
CA ASP A 184 12.12 -12.52 6.44
C ASP A 184 13.61 -12.12 6.45
N ILE A 185 14.23 -11.93 7.62
CA ILE A 185 15.65 -11.52 7.75
C ILE A 185 16.58 -12.44 6.95
N GLY A 186 16.24 -13.71 6.80
CA GLY A 186 17.02 -14.67 6.03
C GLY A 186 17.06 -14.39 4.53
N LYS A 187 16.15 -13.58 3.98
CA LYS A 187 16.21 -13.16 2.58
C LYS A 187 17.48 -12.38 2.25
N LEU A 188 18.09 -11.71 3.24
CA LEU A 188 19.36 -11.02 3.07
C LEU A 188 20.55 -11.97 2.81
N LYS A 189 20.40 -13.28 3.01
CA LYS A 189 21.38 -14.30 2.64
C LYS A 189 21.12 -14.93 1.27
N ILE A 190 19.99 -14.63 0.65
CA ILE A 190 19.66 -15.09 -0.69
C ILE A 190 20.29 -14.14 -1.73
N PRO A 191 20.87 -14.66 -2.82
CA PRO A 191 21.43 -13.80 -3.86
C PRO A 191 20.42 -12.77 -4.38
N GLU A 192 20.84 -11.52 -4.41
CA GLU A 192 19.99 -10.39 -4.84
C GLU A 192 19.44 -10.58 -6.26
N SER A 193 20.23 -11.19 -7.15
CA SER A 193 19.82 -11.55 -8.51
C SER A 193 18.61 -12.48 -8.57
N ILE A 194 18.36 -13.25 -7.49
CA ILE A 194 17.20 -14.13 -7.37
C ILE A 194 16.02 -13.33 -6.76
N ILE A 195 16.28 -12.57 -5.68
CA ILE A 195 15.24 -11.78 -4.99
C ILE A 195 14.64 -10.72 -5.93
N LYS A 196 15.50 -9.97 -6.65
CA LYS A 196 15.08 -8.87 -7.55
C LYS A 196 14.83 -9.33 -9.00
N LYS A 197 14.78 -10.64 -9.26
CA LYS A 197 14.60 -11.15 -10.63
C LYS A 197 13.30 -10.67 -11.24
N PRO A 198 13.34 -9.89 -12.35
CA PRO A 198 12.15 -9.39 -13.01
C PRO A 198 11.46 -10.43 -13.91
N ALA A 199 11.55 -11.72 -13.59
CA ALA A 199 10.98 -12.84 -14.33
C ALA A 199 10.56 -13.98 -13.39
N LYS A 200 9.77 -14.92 -13.88
CA LYS A 200 9.43 -16.14 -13.13
C LYS A 200 10.72 -16.88 -12.74
N LEU A 201 10.79 -17.29 -11.47
CA LEU A 201 11.92 -18.08 -10.96
C LEU A 201 11.97 -19.45 -11.61
N THR A 202 13.18 -19.95 -11.83
CA THR A 202 13.40 -21.38 -12.14
C THR A 202 13.14 -22.23 -10.90
N ASP A 203 13.01 -23.54 -11.09
CA ASP A 203 12.82 -24.47 -9.95
C ASP A 203 14.01 -24.43 -8.97
N GLU A 204 15.24 -24.24 -9.48
CA GLU A 204 16.44 -24.14 -8.65
C GLU A 204 16.49 -22.82 -7.87
N GLU A 205 16.15 -21.70 -8.51
CA GLU A 205 16.04 -20.40 -7.84
C GLU A 205 14.93 -20.42 -6.77
N TYR A 206 13.80 -21.09 -7.08
CA TYR A 206 12.71 -21.25 -6.12
C TYR A 206 13.14 -22.11 -4.92
N LYS A 207 13.90 -23.20 -5.14
CA LYS A 207 14.50 -23.98 -4.04
C LYS A 207 15.42 -23.11 -3.19
N THR A 208 16.23 -22.24 -3.82
CA THR A 208 17.14 -21.34 -3.12
C THR A 208 16.36 -20.34 -2.26
N ILE A 209 15.30 -19.71 -2.78
CA ILE A 209 14.47 -18.81 -1.95
C ILE A 209 13.87 -19.56 -0.76
N LYS A 210 13.41 -20.78 -0.92
CA LYS A 210 12.82 -21.58 0.17
C LYS A 210 13.79 -21.87 1.32
N THR A 211 15.07 -21.54 1.19
CA THR A 211 16.03 -21.68 2.30
C THR A 211 16.01 -20.51 3.27
N HIS A 212 15.41 -19.34 2.91
CA HIS A 212 15.46 -18.13 3.77
C HIS A 212 14.91 -18.34 5.19
N PRO A 213 13.88 -19.17 5.47
CA PRO A 213 13.42 -19.38 6.85
C PRO A 213 14.51 -20.02 7.71
N MET A 214 15.24 -20.98 7.14
CA MET A 214 16.35 -21.62 7.82
C MET A 214 17.56 -20.68 7.96
N GLU A 215 17.86 -19.88 6.94
CA GLU A 215 18.95 -18.89 7.02
C GLU A 215 18.64 -17.81 8.06
N GLY A 216 17.39 -17.33 8.15
CA GLY A 216 16.97 -16.40 9.17
C GLY A 216 17.05 -17.01 10.57
N TYR A 217 16.62 -18.24 10.76
CA TYR A 217 16.79 -18.95 12.03
C TYR A 217 18.27 -19.05 12.44
N LYS A 218 19.17 -19.36 11.51
CA LYS A 218 20.63 -19.42 11.78
C LYS A 218 21.21 -18.06 12.17
N ILE A 219 20.69 -16.96 11.64
CA ILE A 219 21.07 -15.61 12.05
C ILE A 219 20.62 -15.38 13.49
N LEU A 220 19.34 -15.64 13.78
CA LEU A 220 18.71 -15.29 15.05
C LEU A 220 19.05 -16.23 16.21
N ILE A 221 19.54 -17.45 15.98
CA ILE A 221 19.86 -18.40 17.05
C ILE A 221 20.98 -17.94 17.98
N ASN A 222 21.89 -17.11 17.45
CA ASN A 222 23.01 -16.54 18.21
C ASN A 222 22.70 -15.15 18.78
N CYS A 223 21.48 -14.64 18.55
CA CYS A 223 21.04 -13.34 19.04
C CYS A 223 20.23 -13.51 20.34
N ASP A 224 20.27 -12.50 21.20
CA ASP A 224 19.40 -12.45 22.37
C ASP A 224 18.02 -11.92 21.98
N VAL A 225 17.21 -12.79 21.38
CA VAL A 225 15.81 -12.53 21.00
C VAL A 225 14.89 -13.57 21.60
N ASN A 226 13.61 -13.23 21.70
CA ASN A 226 12.60 -14.18 22.13
C ASN A 226 12.54 -15.41 21.20
N ASP A 227 12.39 -16.60 21.76
CA ASP A 227 12.35 -17.88 21.01
C ASP A 227 11.18 -17.92 19.99
N HIS A 228 10.08 -17.23 20.29
CA HIS A 228 8.96 -17.09 19.37
C HIS A 228 9.34 -16.35 18.08
N ILE A 229 10.23 -15.35 18.14
CA ILE A 229 10.74 -14.64 16.94
C ILE A 229 11.52 -15.60 16.05
N ARG A 230 12.40 -16.43 16.65
CA ARG A 230 13.16 -17.47 15.90
C ARG A 230 12.23 -18.47 15.24
N LYS A 231 11.19 -18.91 15.97
CA LYS A 231 10.19 -19.85 15.44
C LYS A 231 9.31 -19.23 14.38
N ALA A 232 8.89 -17.97 14.53
CA ALA A 232 8.15 -17.26 13.50
C ALA A 232 8.97 -17.14 12.21
N CYS A 233 10.24 -16.74 12.30
CA CYS A 233 11.14 -16.71 11.16
C CYS A 233 11.26 -18.08 10.46
N LEU A 234 11.36 -19.18 11.24
CA LEU A 234 11.52 -20.52 10.71
C LEU A 234 10.24 -21.11 10.11
N GLN A 235 9.06 -20.75 10.64
CA GLN A 235 7.80 -21.48 10.42
C GLN A 235 6.74 -20.69 9.64
N HIS A 236 6.96 -19.42 9.29
CA HIS A 236 5.92 -18.59 8.65
C HIS A 236 5.46 -19.12 7.28
N HIS A 237 6.22 -19.99 6.65
CA HIS A 237 5.81 -20.70 5.44
C HIS A 237 5.29 -22.12 5.68
N GLU A 238 5.20 -22.57 6.92
CA GLU A 238 4.47 -23.80 7.24
C GLU A 238 2.97 -23.59 7.04
N LYS A 239 2.26 -24.68 6.81
CA LYS A 239 0.80 -24.68 6.63
C LYS A 239 0.18 -25.67 7.62
N ALA A 240 -0.99 -25.31 8.15
CA ALA A 240 -1.69 -26.10 9.15
C ALA A 240 -1.96 -27.56 8.72
N ASP A 241 -2.11 -27.80 7.40
CA ASP A 241 -2.28 -29.12 6.79
C ASP A 241 -0.97 -29.90 6.59
N GLY A 242 0.18 -29.31 6.88
CA GLY A 242 1.51 -29.89 6.66
C GLY A 242 2.05 -29.76 5.25
N SER A 243 1.39 -29.00 4.36
CA SER A 243 1.85 -28.77 2.97
C SER A 243 2.92 -27.69 2.84
N GLY A 244 3.30 -27.05 3.96
CA GLY A 244 4.27 -25.96 4.02
C GLY A 244 5.72 -26.40 3.97
N TYR A 245 6.63 -25.49 4.25
CA TYR A 245 8.07 -25.72 4.36
C TYR A 245 8.66 -24.84 5.49
N PRO A 246 9.86 -25.15 6.01
CA PRO A 246 10.83 -26.17 5.53
C PRO A 246 10.57 -27.61 6.00
N PHE A 247 9.75 -27.84 7.03
CA PHE A 247 9.61 -29.14 7.65
C PHE A 247 8.29 -29.87 7.35
N GLY A 248 7.27 -29.17 6.85
CA GLY A 248 5.94 -29.71 6.64
C GLY A 248 5.24 -30.08 7.96
N ILE A 249 5.42 -29.29 9.00
CA ILE A 249 4.77 -29.49 10.31
C ILE A 249 3.31 -29.09 10.26
N LYS A 250 2.50 -29.72 11.13
CA LYS A 250 1.06 -29.46 11.23
C LYS A 250 0.73 -28.39 12.26
N ASN A 251 -0.51 -27.92 12.24
CA ASN A 251 -1.03 -26.84 13.09
C ASN A 251 -0.61 -26.94 14.56
N GLU A 252 -0.69 -28.13 15.13
CA GLU A 252 -0.39 -28.38 16.55
C GLU A 252 1.10 -28.21 16.88
N GLN A 253 1.97 -28.31 15.88
CA GLN A 253 3.43 -28.20 16.01
C GLN A 253 3.95 -26.79 15.69
N MET A 254 3.11 -25.98 15.04
CA MET A 254 3.46 -24.59 14.69
C MET A 254 3.40 -23.70 15.93
N ASP A 255 4.36 -22.80 16.04
CA ASP A 255 4.34 -21.75 17.04
C ASP A 255 3.13 -20.81 16.85
N PHE A 256 2.55 -20.34 17.96
CA PHE A 256 1.38 -19.50 17.96
C PHE A 256 1.57 -18.21 17.12
N TYR A 257 2.70 -17.52 17.31
CA TYR A 257 2.99 -16.28 16.59
C TYR A 257 3.36 -16.55 15.14
N ALA A 258 4.01 -17.68 14.84
CA ALA A 258 4.28 -18.08 13.46
C ALA A 258 3.01 -18.26 12.63
N LYS A 259 1.91 -18.74 13.22
CA LYS A 259 0.61 -18.86 12.54
C LYS A 259 0.03 -17.49 12.18
N ILE A 260 0.18 -16.48 13.04
CA ILE A 260 -0.26 -15.11 12.80
C ILE A 260 0.55 -14.50 11.66
N VAL A 261 1.88 -14.63 11.74
CA VAL A 261 2.80 -14.13 10.69
C VAL A 261 2.52 -14.79 9.35
N ALA A 262 2.25 -16.11 9.31
CA ALA A 262 1.95 -16.84 8.07
C ALA A 262 0.68 -16.34 7.34
N ILE A 263 -0.32 -15.85 8.07
CA ILE A 263 -1.53 -15.24 7.49
C ILE A 263 -1.23 -13.82 7.01
N ALA A 264 -0.54 -13.02 7.82
CA ALA A 264 -0.18 -11.64 7.52
C ALA A 264 0.73 -11.54 6.30
N ASP A 265 1.77 -12.40 6.19
CA ASP A 265 2.69 -12.49 5.06
C ASP A 265 1.96 -12.79 3.75
N VAL A 266 1.10 -13.81 3.74
CA VAL A 266 0.34 -14.17 2.54
C VAL A 266 -0.63 -13.06 2.13
N TYR A 267 -1.29 -12.41 3.09
CA TYR A 267 -2.18 -11.28 2.81
C TYR A 267 -1.41 -10.12 2.18
N GLU A 268 -0.29 -9.70 2.78
CA GLU A 268 0.56 -8.65 2.25
C GLU A 268 1.07 -8.99 0.86
N ALA A 269 1.59 -10.20 0.67
CA ALA A 269 2.09 -10.67 -0.61
C ALA A 269 1.03 -10.68 -1.73
N MET A 270 -0.27 -10.85 -1.41
CA MET A 270 -1.36 -10.80 -2.37
C MET A 270 -1.82 -9.38 -2.68
N THR A 271 -1.77 -8.47 -1.71
CA THR A 271 -2.23 -7.09 -1.83
C THR A 271 -1.15 -6.13 -2.34
N ALA A 272 0.13 -6.48 -2.18
CA ALA A 272 1.25 -5.70 -2.71
C ALA A 272 1.24 -5.61 -4.24
N VAL A 273 1.60 -4.43 -4.77
CA VAL A 273 1.85 -4.25 -6.21
C VAL A 273 3.15 -4.95 -6.55
N ARG A 274 3.12 -5.93 -7.46
CA ARG A 274 4.31 -6.63 -7.93
C ARG A 274 4.52 -6.39 -9.42
N VAL A 275 5.77 -6.45 -9.86
CA VAL A 275 6.17 -6.20 -11.26
C VAL A 275 5.38 -7.04 -12.28
N TYR A 276 4.86 -8.21 -11.87
CA TYR A 276 4.16 -9.16 -12.74
C TYR A 276 2.65 -9.21 -12.56
N ARG A 277 2.11 -8.56 -11.52
CA ARG A 277 0.69 -8.62 -11.18
C ARG A 277 0.26 -7.34 -10.49
N GLY A 278 -0.86 -6.75 -10.94
CA GLY A 278 -1.54 -5.71 -10.17
C GLY A 278 -1.93 -6.21 -8.77
N SER A 279 -2.10 -5.30 -7.82
CA SER A 279 -2.64 -5.62 -6.49
C SER A 279 -4.02 -6.24 -6.61
N LEU A 280 -4.30 -7.27 -5.80
CA LEU A 280 -5.67 -7.76 -5.62
C LEU A 280 -6.42 -6.83 -4.67
N SER A 281 -7.71 -6.64 -4.91
CA SER A 281 -8.57 -5.98 -3.91
C SER A 281 -8.66 -6.86 -2.65
N PRO A 282 -8.93 -6.27 -1.46
CA PRO A 282 -9.11 -7.05 -0.25
C PRO A 282 -10.12 -8.18 -0.38
N PHE A 283 -11.22 -7.95 -1.09
CA PHE A 283 -12.25 -8.98 -1.32
C PHE A 283 -11.80 -10.10 -2.27
N GLN A 284 -10.90 -9.80 -3.22
CA GLN A 284 -10.27 -10.84 -4.04
C GLN A 284 -9.29 -11.69 -3.23
N VAL A 285 -8.60 -11.09 -2.26
CA VAL A 285 -7.73 -11.82 -1.33
C VAL A 285 -8.56 -12.71 -0.41
N ILE A 286 -9.66 -12.21 0.14
CA ILE A 286 -10.61 -13.01 0.93
C ILE A 286 -11.12 -14.21 0.09
N ASP A 287 -11.52 -13.99 -1.17
CA ASP A 287 -11.97 -15.06 -2.06
C ASP A 287 -10.88 -16.12 -2.32
N ALA A 288 -9.61 -15.69 -2.46
CA ALA A 288 -8.49 -16.62 -2.60
C ALA A 288 -8.32 -17.49 -1.34
N PHE A 289 -8.36 -16.91 -0.15
CA PHE A 289 -8.32 -17.68 1.10
C PHE A 289 -9.52 -18.65 1.23
N GLU A 290 -10.74 -18.21 0.89
CA GLU A 290 -11.94 -19.05 0.92
C GLU A 290 -11.85 -20.23 -0.05
N ARG A 291 -11.26 -20.02 -1.24
CA ARG A 291 -11.14 -21.07 -2.29
C ARG A 291 -10.00 -22.04 -2.03
N GLU A 292 -8.81 -21.52 -1.66
CA GLU A 292 -7.59 -22.33 -1.63
C GLU A 292 -7.35 -23.04 -0.30
N GLY A 293 -8.13 -22.69 0.72
CA GLY A 293 -8.04 -23.52 1.88
C GLY A 293 -7.88 -22.83 3.21
N LEU A 294 -8.98 -22.55 3.83
CA LEU A 294 -8.99 -22.27 5.26
C LEU A 294 -8.25 -23.35 6.08
N GLN A 295 -8.19 -24.59 5.57
CA GLN A 295 -7.45 -25.69 6.19
C GLN A 295 -5.92 -25.52 6.19
N LYS A 296 -5.39 -24.61 5.36
CA LYS A 296 -3.94 -24.31 5.35
C LYS A 296 -3.52 -23.42 6.52
N TYR A 297 -4.47 -22.89 7.28
CA TYR A 297 -4.23 -21.97 8.39
C TYR A 297 -5.00 -22.42 9.64
N ASP A 298 -4.61 -21.88 10.79
CA ASP A 298 -5.42 -22.04 12.00
C ASP A 298 -6.81 -21.43 11.77
N THR A 299 -7.86 -22.24 11.92
CA THR A 299 -9.22 -21.87 11.53
C THR A 299 -9.74 -20.65 12.31
N HIS A 300 -9.44 -20.56 13.61
CA HIS A 300 -9.88 -19.41 14.40
C HIS A 300 -9.17 -18.13 13.96
N MET A 301 -7.86 -18.21 13.78
CA MET A 301 -7.06 -17.05 13.38
C MET A 301 -7.44 -16.53 11.99
N ILE A 302 -7.54 -17.44 10.99
CA ILE A 302 -7.86 -17.00 9.62
C ILE A 302 -9.28 -16.42 9.53
N MET A 303 -10.27 -17.01 10.21
CA MET A 303 -11.63 -16.48 10.21
C MET A 303 -11.71 -15.13 10.93
N THR A 304 -11.02 -14.96 12.06
CA THR A 304 -10.92 -13.67 12.75
C THR A 304 -10.29 -12.61 11.81
N PHE A 305 -9.21 -12.97 11.13
CA PHE A 305 -8.54 -12.05 10.20
C PHE A 305 -9.44 -11.63 9.05
N LEU A 306 -9.99 -12.59 8.31
CA LEU A 306 -10.82 -12.31 7.14
C LEU A 306 -12.10 -11.55 7.48
N GLN A 307 -12.72 -11.85 8.63
CA GLN A 307 -13.91 -11.12 9.07
C GLN A 307 -13.59 -9.67 9.36
N ASN A 308 -12.52 -9.39 10.12
CA ASN A 308 -12.14 -8.01 10.43
C ASN A 308 -11.70 -7.23 9.17
N ILE A 309 -10.99 -7.87 8.24
CA ILE A 309 -10.69 -7.25 6.95
C ILE A 309 -11.99 -6.88 6.21
N ALA A 310 -12.96 -7.78 6.11
CA ALA A 310 -14.22 -7.49 5.43
C ALA A 310 -14.99 -6.35 6.14
N ASP A 311 -15.06 -6.39 7.48
CA ASP A 311 -15.75 -5.39 8.30
C ASP A 311 -15.11 -3.99 8.19
N THR A 312 -13.78 -3.92 7.98
CA THR A 312 -13.04 -2.67 7.75
C THR A 312 -13.58 -1.90 6.54
N TYR A 313 -14.06 -2.62 5.52
CA TYR A 313 -14.58 -2.01 4.28
C TYR A 313 -16.12 -1.86 4.27
N MET A 314 -16.80 -2.09 5.38
CA MET A 314 -18.23 -1.80 5.50
C MET A 314 -18.50 -0.33 5.21
N LEU A 315 -19.52 -0.04 4.40
CA LEU A 315 -19.93 1.29 3.92
C LEU A 315 -18.93 1.95 2.95
N ASN A 316 -17.82 1.31 2.60
CA ASN A 316 -16.94 1.84 1.57
C ASN A 316 -17.59 1.68 0.18
N ARG A 317 -17.33 2.68 -0.67
CA ARG A 317 -17.70 2.63 -2.08
C ARG A 317 -16.76 1.71 -2.84
N VAL A 318 -17.32 0.88 -3.71
CA VAL A 318 -16.58 -0.15 -4.45
C VAL A 318 -16.98 -0.18 -5.92
N LYS A 319 -16.05 -0.68 -6.75
CA LYS A 319 -16.31 -0.99 -8.14
C LYS A 319 -16.43 -2.50 -8.31
N LEU A 320 -17.51 -2.93 -8.97
CA LEU A 320 -17.72 -4.31 -9.35
C LEU A 320 -17.01 -4.64 -10.67
N SER A 321 -16.75 -5.92 -10.91
CA SER A 321 -16.07 -6.40 -12.13
C SER A 321 -16.86 -6.16 -13.41
N ASP A 322 -18.17 -5.96 -13.31
CA ASP A 322 -19.07 -5.62 -14.43
C ASP A 322 -19.21 -4.10 -14.66
N GLY A 323 -18.45 -3.30 -13.91
CA GLY A 323 -18.39 -1.84 -14.05
C GLY A 323 -19.38 -1.06 -13.18
N ARG A 324 -20.35 -1.71 -12.50
CA ARG A 324 -21.23 -1.03 -11.54
C ARG A 324 -20.43 -0.54 -10.33
N GLU A 325 -20.89 0.55 -9.74
CA GLU A 325 -20.33 1.13 -8.52
C GLU A 325 -21.42 1.24 -7.45
N GLY A 326 -21.05 1.04 -6.20
CA GLY A 326 -21.98 1.10 -5.08
C GLY A 326 -21.28 0.97 -3.73
N ASP A 327 -22.07 1.00 -2.66
CA ASP A 327 -21.57 0.96 -1.29
C ASP A 327 -21.81 -0.43 -0.69
N ILE A 328 -20.83 -0.95 0.05
CA ILE A 328 -20.99 -2.21 0.79
C ILE A 328 -21.96 -1.97 1.95
N VAL A 329 -23.11 -2.65 1.93
CA VAL A 329 -24.16 -2.45 2.93
C VAL A 329 -24.36 -3.63 3.87
N PHE A 330 -23.80 -4.79 3.53
CA PHE A 330 -23.88 -5.98 4.36
C PHE A 330 -22.76 -6.97 4.05
N ILE A 331 -22.08 -7.46 5.08
CA ILE A 331 -21.06 -8.54 4.96
C ILE A 331 -21.71 -9.87 5.28
N ASN A 332 -21.67 -10.80 4.32
CA ASN A 332 -22.15 -12.15 4.52
C ASN A 332 -21.12 -12.98 5.29
N LYS A 333 -21.42 -13.31 6.56
CA LYS A 333 -20.51 -14.08 7.42
C LYS A 333 -20.22 -15.52 6.93
N GLN A 334 -21.05 -16.06 6.04
CA GLN A 334 -20.81 -17.39 5.45
C GLN A 334 -19.95 -17.30 4.18
N ARG A 335 -19.85 -16.12 3.57
CA ARG A 335 -19.10 -15.85 2.36
C ARG A 335 -18.60 -14.40 2.37
N LEU A 336 -17.51 -14.16 3.07
CA LEU A 336 -16.97 -12.81 3.32
C LEU A 336 -16.55 -12.11 2.02
N SER A 337 -16.10 -12.87 1.01
CA SER A 337 -15.71 -12.35 -0.29
C SER A 337 -16.90 -11.84 -1.14
N LYS A 338 -18.14 -12.16 -0.76
CA LYS A 338 -19.35 -11.87 -1.51
C LYS A 338 -20.36 -11.05 -0.67
N PRO A 339 -20.03 -9.78 -0.38
CA PRO A 339 -20.95 -8.89 0.35
C PRO A 339 -22.15 -8.48 -0.50
N MET A 340 -23.11 -7.79 0.10
CA MET A 340 -24.17 -7.09 -0.60
C MET A 340 -23.74 -5.64 -0.85
N VAL A 341 -23.90 -5.18 -2.09
CA VAL A 341 -23.52 -3.84 -2.55
C VAL A 341 -24.77 -3.10 -3.02
N LYS A 342 -24.97 -1.87 -2.56
CA LYS A 342 -26.05 -0.99 -3.01
C LYS A 342 -25.53 -0.13 -4.17
N CYS A 343 -26.00 -0.43 -5.39
CA CYS A 343 -25.67 0.30 -6.61
C CYS A 343 -26.88 1.19 -7.00
N GLY A 344 -26.84 2.48 -6.67
CA GLY A 344 -28.00 3.35 -6.81
C GLY A 344 -29.18 2.87 -5.96
N ASP A 345 -30.32 2.55 -6.58
CA ASP A 345 -31.51 2.02 -5.90
C ASP A 345 -31.55 0.48 -5.86
N GLU A 346 -30.59 -0.21 -6.48
CA GLU A 346 -30.52 -1.67 -6.55
C GLU A 346 -29.60 -2.25 -5.48
N PHE A 347 -30.03 -3.36 -4.83
CA PHE A 347 -29.19 -4.15 -3.94
C PHE A 347 -28.66 -5.39 -4.67
N VAL A 348 -27.36 -5.45 -4.87
CA VAL A 348 -26.66 -6.55 -5.54
C VAL A 348 -26.10 -7.52 -4.51
N ASP A 349 -26.73 -8.66 -4.34
CA ASP A 349 -26.22 -9.77 -3.51
C ASP A 349 -25.18 -10.57 -4.33
N LEU A 350 -23.88 -10.35 -4.03
CA LEU A 350 -22.80 -11.00 -4.78
C LEU A 350 -22.75 -12.52 -4.61
N THR A 351 -23.48 -13.09 -3.63
CA THR A 351 -23.62 -14.55 -3.53
C THR A 351 -24.49 -15.14 -4.64
N LYS A 352 -25.39 -14.35 -5.21
CA LYS A 352 -26.33 -14.75 -6.27
C LYS A 352 -25.80 -14.48 -7.68
N VAL A 353 -24.71 -13.75 -7.80
CA VAL A 353 -24.05 -13.40 -9.08
C VAL A 353 -22.59 -13.84 -9.03
N PRO A 354 -22.30 -15.15 -9.18
CA PRO A 354 -20.98 -15.73 -8.88
C PRO A 354 -19.83 -15.13 -9.71
N ASP A 355 -20.11 -14.68 -10.93
CA ASP A 355 -19.12 -14.13 -11.86
C ASP A 355 -18.79 -12.65 -11.58
N VAL A 356 -19.56 -12.00 -10.70
CA VAL A 356 -19.35 -10.62 -10.30
C VAL A 356 -18.59 -10.57 -8.96
N TYR A 357 -17.57 -9.72 -8.89
CA TYR A 357 -16.75 -9.53 -7.69
C TYR A 357 -16.34 -8.06 -7.53
N ILE A 358 -15.87 -7.69 -6.35
CA ILE A 358 -15.32 -6.36 -6.07
C ILE A 358 -13.92 -6.26 -6.66
N SER A 359 -13.78 -5.45 -7.72
CA SER A 359 -12.51 -5.24 -8.43
C SER A 359 -11.64 -4.16 -7.78
N ALA A 360 -12.24 -3.15 -7.16
CA ALA A 360 -11.53 -2.05 -6.49
C ALA A 360 -12.36 -1.46 -5.35
N ILE A 361 -11.67 -0.87 -4.38
CA ILE A 361 -12.23 0.10 -3.42
C ILE A 361 -12.07 1.48 -4.05
N LEU A 362 -13.14 2.32 -3.98
CA LEU A 362 -13.21 3.64 -4.63
C LEU A 362 -13.05 4.78 -3.63
#